data_06fd432fe0b2da42786d25f5ce05ffad
#
_entry.id   06fd432fe0b2da42786d25f5ce05ffad
#
_cell.length_a   1.000
_cell.length_b   1.000
_cell.length_c   1.000
_cell.angle_alpha   90.00
_cell.angle_beta   90.00
_cell.angle_gamma   90.00
#
_symmetry.space_group_name_H-M   'P 1'
#
loop_
_entity.id
_entity.type
_entity.pdbx_description
1 polymer ?
#
loop_
_entity_poly.entity_id
_entity_poly.type
_entity_poly.pdbx_seq_one_letter_code
_entity_poly.pdbx_strand_id
1 'polypeptide(L)'
;MNFDPIWSWPKPVQAGGPPIWLGANSRWCYDRVAEYCDGWLPIGGPGSGGIANMRAAVEKAGRNPDEIELALFAAPRDPDQLAGRIEQGFSELVFGLPQAPADKVLAALDSLAETVARIR
;
A
#
# COMPACT_ATOMS: atom_id res chain seq x y z
N MET A 1 0.59 30.20 -2.32
CA MET A 1 -0.82 30.37 -1.92
C MET A 1 -0.80 30.81 -0.45
N ASN A 2 -1.34 31.98 -0.13
CA ASN A 2 -1.42 32.51 1.23
C ASN A 2 -2.87 32.41 1.69
N PHE A 3 -3.10 31.78 2.86
CA PHE A 3 -4.41 31.73 3.50
C PHE A 3 -4.22 31.83 5.03
N ASP A 4 -5.25 32.29 5.72
CA ASP A 4 -5.22 32.37 7.17
C ASP A 4 -5.16 30.98 7.81
N PRO A 5 -4.57 30.85 9.02
CA PRO A 5 -4.52 29.57 9.72
C PRO A 5 -5.92 28.98 9.88
N ILE A 6 -6.05 27.70 9.47
CA ILE A 6 -7.30 26.95 9.62
C ILE A 6 -7.13 25.83 10.65
N TRP A 7 -8.22 25.57 11.38
CA TRP A 7 -8.25 24.50 12.36
C TRP A 7 -8.74 23.21 11.72
N SER A 8 -8.05 22.11 12.04
CA SER A 8 -8.50 20.75 11.67
C SER A 8 -9.09 20.06 12.90
N TRP A 9 -10.37 19.76 12.87
CA TRP A 9 -11.11 19.08 13.92
C TRP A 9 -12.01 17.98 13.34
N PRO A 10 -12.26 16.87 14.05
CA PRO A 10 -11.70 16.51 15.37
C PRO A 10 -10.21 16.13 15.31
N LYS A 11 -9.51 16.24 16.43
CA LYS A 11 -8.14 15.72 16.55
C LYS A 11 -8.16 14.20 16.66
N PRO A 12 -7.11 13.48 16.17
CA PRO A 12 -7.00 12.06 16.36
C PRO A 12 -7.04 11.66 17.83
N VAL A 13 -7.73 10.55 18.14
CA VAL A 13 -7.72 9.94 19.48
C VAL A 13 -6.41 9.18 19.72
N GLN A 14 -5.83 8.63 18.66
CA GLN A 14 -4.55 7.93 18.72
C GLN A 14 -3.39 8.90 18.94
N ALA A 15 -2.47 8.56 19.82
CA ALA A 15 -1.22 9.30 19.97
C ALA A 15 -0.42 9.22 18.65
N GLY A 16 -0.01 10.39 18.14
CA GLY A 16 0.68 10.48 16.84
C GLY A 16 -0.24 10.57 15.61
N GLY A 17 -1.54 10.28 15.76
CA GLY A 17 -2.50 10.27 14.65
C GLY A 17 -2.69 8.89 14.01
N PRO A 18 -3.46 8.81 12.91
CA PRO A 18 -3.61 7.57 12.14
C PRO A 18 -2.32 7.21 11.42
N PRO A 19 -2.09 5.92 11.10
CA PRO A 19 -0.94 5.51 10.29
C PRO A 19 -0.96 6.18 8.91
N ILE A 20 0.22 6.56 8.42
CA ILE A 20 0.41 7.27 7.16
C ILE A 20 0.99 6.30 6.13
N TRP A 21 0.28 6.13 5.02
CA TRP A 21 0.72 5.30 3.91
C TRP A 21 0.98 6.14 2.66
N LEU A 22 2.10 5.89 1.98
CA LEU A 22 2.45 6.60 0.75
C LEU A 22 2.22 5.74 -0.48
N GLY A 23 1.31 6.18 -1.36
CA GLY A 23 1.05 5.56 -2.66
C GLY A 23 1.90 6.20 -3.76
N ALA A 24 3.07 5.64 -4.07
CA ALA A 24 3.91 6.12 -5.17
C ALA A 24 4.97 5.09 -5.59
N ASN A 25 5.43 5.19 -6.86
CA ASN A 25 6.49 4.35 -7.43
C ASN A 25 7.74 5.14 -7.83
N SER A 26 7.80 6.44 -7.55
CA SER A 26 8.95 7.27 -7.89
C SER A 26 10.11 7.08 -6.91
N ARG A 27 11.35 7.32 -7.37
CA ARG A 27 12.54 7.28 -6.48
C ARG A 27 12.42 8.20 -5.25
N TRP A 28 11.66 9.27 -5.36
CA TRP A 28 11.43 10.24 -4.28
C TRP A 28 10.51 9.73 -3.18
N CYS A 29 9.77 8.63 -3.43
CA CYS A 29 8.87 8.06 -2.42
C CYS A 29 9.65 7.41 -1.28
N TYR A 30 10.81 6.83 -1.54
CA TYR A 30 11.59 6.11 -0.52
C TYR A 30 12.04 7.02 0.62
N ASP A 31 12.50 8.23 0.29
CA ASP A 31 12.91 9.21 1.31
C ASP A 31 11.71 9.63 2.18
N ARG A 32 10.53 9.82 1.57
CA ARG A 32 9.31 10.16 2.31
C ARG A 32 8.81 9.00 3.19
N VAL A 33 8.85 7.77 2.66
CA VAL A 33 8.54 6.57 3.46
C VAL A 33 9.47 6.50 4.67
N ALA A 34 10.77 6.70 4.46
CA ALA A 34 11.78 6.69 5.50
C ALA A 34 11.58 7.79 6.55
N GLU A 35 11.12 8.98 6.13
CA GLU A 35 10.99 10.15 6.99
C GLU A 35 9.80 10.07 7.94
N TYR A 36 8.61 9.68 7.46
CA TYR A 36 7.37 9.82 8.25
C TYR A 36 6.27 8.78 7.99
N CYS A 37 6.43 7.84 7.05
CA CYS A 37 5.37 6.89 6.76
C CYS A 37 5.45 5.62 7.62
N ASP A 38 4.29 5.01 7.85
CA ASP A 38 4.13 3.71 8.49
C ASP A 38 3.97 2.59 7.46
N GLY A 39 3.59 2.94 6.23
CA GLY A 39 3.42 1.98 5.15
C GLY A 39 3.73 2.53 3.76
N TRP A 40 3.99 1.61 2.82
CA TRP A 40 4.21 1.91 1.42
C TRP A 40 3.25 1.11 0.54
N LEU A 41 2.59 1.82 -0.39
CA LEU A 41 1.55 1.29 -1.29
C LEU A 41 1.95 1.51 -2.75
N PRO A 42 2.91 0.74 -3.32
CA PRO A 42 3.26 0.84 -4.73
C PRO A 42 2.10 0.42 -5.64
N ILE A 43 1.97 1.09 -6.80
CA ILE A 43 0.92 0.82 -7.80
C ILE A 43 1.41 -0.26 -8.76
N GLY A 44 0.68 -1.37 -8.86
CA GLY A 44 0.99 -2.49 -9.75
C GLY A 44 2.25 -3.28 -9.39
N GLY A 45 2.99 -2.83 -8.38
CA GLY A 45 4.18 -3.46 -7.85
C GLY A 45 5.37 -2.49 -7.70
N PRO A 46 6.35 -2.87 -6.90
CA PRO A 46 7.48 -2.00 -6.54
C PRO A 46 8.51 -1.80 -7.67
N GLY A 47 8.35 -2.47 -8.81
CA GLY A 47 9.38 -2.53 -9.83
C GLY A 47 10.62 -3.33 -9.39
N SER A 48 11.62 -3.42 -10.29
CA SER A 48 12.88 -4.11 -9.98
C SER A 48 13.65 -3.36 -8.88
N GLY A 49 13.94 -4.05 -7.79
CA GLY A 49 14.69 -3.49 -6.65
C GLY A 49 13.93 -2.48 -5.78
N GLY A 50 12.65 -2.21 -6.04
CA GLY A 50 11.91 -1.19 -5.30
C GLY A 50 11.83 -1.44 -3.80
N ILE A 51 11.57 -2.67 -3.37
CA ILE A 51 11.55 -3.04 -1.95
C ILE A 51 12.94 -2.85 -1.33
N ALA A 52 14.01 -3.29 -1.99
CA ALA A 52 15.37 -3.15 -1.49
C ALA A 52 15.76 -1.66 -1.35
N ASN A 53 15.40 -0.84 -2.33
CA ASN A 53 15.67 0.60 -2.29
C ASN A 53 14.90 1.29 -1.15
N MET A 54 13.64 0.94 -0.93
CA MET A 54 12.85 1.45 0.18
C MET A 54 13.46 1.05 1.51
N ARG A 55 13.80 -0.24 1.70
CA ARG A 55 14.43 -0.73 2.93
C ARG A 55 15.75 -0.01 3.22
N ALA A 56 16.61 0.14 2.21
CA ALA A 56 17.87 0.87 2.35
C ALA A 56 17.68 2.35 2.74
N ALA A 57 16.64 3.01 2.22
CA ALA A 57 16.32 4.38 2.61
C ALA A 57 15.85 4.47 4.08
N VAL A 58 15.02 3.53 4.52
CA VAL A 58 14.51 3.45 5.90
C VAL A 58 15.66 3.18 6.89
N GLU A 59 16.55 2.22 6.58
CA GLU A 59 17.74 1.92 7.37
C GLU A 59 18.67 3.14 7.47
N LYS A 60 18.91 3.83 6.36
CA LYS A 60 19.73 5.05 6.31
C LYS A 60 19.14 6.17 7.18
N ALA A 61 17.82 6.23 7.31
CA ALA A 61 17.11 7.16 8.20
C ALA A 61 17.14 6.73 9.68
N GLY A 62 17.76 5.59 10.01
CA GLY A 62 17.86 5.07 11.38
C GLY A 62 16.59 4.39 11.87
N ARG A 63 15.67 4.02 10.97
CA ARG A 63 14.43 3.29 11.28
C ARG A 63 14.57 1.81 10.95
N ASN A 64 13.74 1.00 11.55
CA ASN A 64 13.64 -0.43 11.22
C ASN A 64 12.77 -0.64 9.97
N PRO A 65 13.30 -1.18 8.85
CA PRO A 65 12.52 -1.43 7.65
C PRO A 65 11.39 -2.46 7.83
N ASP A 66 11.45 -3.32 8.84
CA ASP A 66 10.43 -4.32 9.13
C ASP A 66 9.18 -3.71 9.78
N GLU A 67 9.25 -2.46 10.21
CA GLU A 67 8.11 -1.70 10.72
C GLU A 67 7.28 -1.05 9.60
N ILE A 68 7.81 -1.02 8.37
CA ILE A 68 7.09 -0.47 7.22
C ILE A 68 6.17 -1.53 6.62
N GLU A 69 4.88 -1.32 6.76
CA GLU A 69 3.88 -2.20 6.17
C GLU A 69 3.86 -2.06 4.64
N LEU A 70 3.68 -3.19 3.93
CA LEU A 70 3.61 -3.21 2.48
C LEU A 70 2.20 -3.56 2.03
N ALA A 71 1.57 -2.66 1.27
CA ALA A 71 0.34 -2.95 0.57
C ALA A 71 0.53 -2.78 -0.93
N LEU A 72 -0.20 -3.52 -1.74
CA LEU A 72 -0.13 -3.44 -3.20
C LEU A 72 -1.42 -2.85 -3.76
N PHE A 73 -1.34 -1.67 -4.37
CA PHE A 73 -2.45 -1.09 -5.11
C PHE A 73 -2.51 -1.65 -6.54
N ALA A 74 -3.70 -1.94 -7.02
CA ALA A 74 -3.93 -2.63 -8.30
C ALA A 74 -3.24 -4.01 -8.34
N ALA A 75 -3.52 -4.82 -7.32
CA ALA A 75 -3.00 -6.18 -7.23
C ALA A 75 -3.45 -7.04 -8.43
N PRO A 76 -2.58 -7.94 -8.92
CA PRO A 76 -2.95 -8.88 -9.97
C PRO A 76 -4.07 -9.81 -9.48
N ARG A 77 -4.78 -10.45 -10.42
CA ARG A 77 -5.85 -11.42 -10.09
C ARG A 77 -5.39 -12.87 -10.24
N ASP A 78 -4.19 -13.07 -10.73
CA ASP A 78 -3.58 -14.37 -10.92
C ASP A 78 -3.06 -14.91 -9.57
N PRO A 79 -3.46 -16.13 -9.14
CA PRO A 79 -3.08 -16.68 -7.83
C PRO A 79 -1.57 -16.82 -7.64
N ASP A 80 -0.83 -17.21 -8.68
CA ASP A 80 0.62 -17.43 -8.58
C ASP A 80 1.36 -16.10 -8.41
N GLN A 81 0.91 -15.07 -9.12
CA GLN A 81 1.44 -13.72 -8.94
C GLN A 81 1.13 -13.17 -7.55
N LEU A 82 -0.07 -13.43 -7.02
CA LEU A 82 -0.46 -13.03 -5.67
C LEU A 82 0.39 -13.72 -4.61
N ALA A 83 0.59 -15.03 -4.74
CA ALA A 83 1.48 -15.79 -3.83
C ALA A 83 2.88 -15.19 -3.81
N GLY A 84 3.46 -14.89 -4.98
CA GLY A 84 4.75 -14.23 -5.08
C GLY A 84 4.80 -12.83 -4.44
N ARG A 85 3.68 -12.09 -4.40
CA ARG A 85 3.61 -10.81 -3.68
C ARG A 85 3.58 -10.99 -2.17
N ILE A 86 2.84 -11.99 -1.69
CA ILE A 86 2.82 -12.34 -0.26
C ILE A 86 4.21 -12.77 0.20
N GLU A 87 4.92 -13.59 -0.57
CA GLU A 87 6.32 -13.99 -0.28
C GLU A 87 7.28 -12.80 -0.25
N GLN A 88 7.01 -11.74 -1.02
CA GLN A 88 7.76 -10.48 -0.97
C GLN A 88 7.46 -9.62 0.27
N GLY A 89 6.50 -10.04 1.10
CA GLY A 89 6.14 -9.34 2.33
C GLY A 89 4.94 -8.39 2.23
N PHE A 90 4.18 -8.42 1.11
CA PHE A 90 2.95 -7.65 1.02
C PHE A 90 1.87 -8.24 1.94
N SER A 91 1.43 -7.46 2.93
CA SER A 91 0.40 -7.84 3.91
C SER A 91 -1.02 -7.49 3.43
N GLU A 92 -1.13 -6.51 2.55
CA GLU A 92 -2.42 -6.06 2.02
C GLU A 92 -2.41 -6.00 0.48
N LEU A 93 -3.51 -6.43 -0.14
CA LEU A 93 -3.69 -6.48 -1.57
C LEU A 93 -4.98 -5.76 -1.96
N VAL A 94 -4.87 -4.62 -2.64
CA VAL A 94 -6.01 -3.79 -3.05
C VAL A 94 -6.37 -4.09 -4.50
N PHE A 95 -7.57 -4.63 -4.71
CA PHE A 95 -8.07 -4.97 -6.04
C PHE A 95 -8.97 -3.89 -6.61
N GLY A 96 -8.82 -3.60 -7.90
CA GLY A 96 -9.75 -2.76 -8.62
C GLY A 96 -11.06 -3.50 -8.94
N LEU A 97 -12.19 -2.82 -8.76
CA LEU A 97 -13.49 -3.28 -9.22
C LEU A 97 -13.92 -2.51 -10.46
N PRO A 98 -14.68 -3.14 -11.39
CA PRO A 98 -15.17 -2.46 -12.56
C PRO A 98 -16.21 -1.39 -12.20
N GLN A 99 -16.18 -0.25 -12.88
CA GLN A 99 -17.26 0.74 -12.83
C GLN A 99 -18.40 0.26 -13.73
N ALA A 100 -19.30 -0.57 -13.19
CA ALA A 100 -20.31 -1.28 -13.92
C ALA A 100 -21.59 -1.46 -13.07
N PRO A 101 -22.73 -1.91 -13.65
CA PRO A 101 -23.91 -2.29 -12.89
C PRO A 101 -23.62 -3.35 -11.83
N ALA A 102 -24.48 -3.39 -10.80
CA ALA A 102 -24.25 -4.18 -9.59
C ALA A 102 -24.01 -5.68 -9.88
N ASP A 103 -24.72 -6.28 -10.84
CA ASP A 103 -24.55 -7.68 -11.24
C ASP A 103 -23.11 -7.98 -11.71
N LYS A 104 -22.48 -7.06 -12.44
CA LYS A 104 -21.11 -7.18 -12.92
C LYS A 104 -20.09 -7.00 -11.80
N VAL A 105 -20.35 -6.06 -10.89
CA VAL A 105 -19.48 -5.81 -9.73
C VAL A 105 -19.52 -6.99 -8.77
N LEU A 106 -20.71 -7.54 -8.48
CA LEU A 106 -20.87 -8.70 -7.61
C LEU A 106 -20.18 -9.94 -8.20
N ALA A 107 -20.35 -10.21 -9.49
CA ALA A 107 -19.65 -11.31 -10.15
C ALA A 107 -18.12 -11.15 -10.08
N ALA A 108 -17.60 -9.93 -10.19
CA ALA A 108 -16.17 -9.66 -10.04
C ALA A 108 -15.68 -9.87 -8.59
N LEU A 109 -16.50 -9.52 -7.60
CA LEU A 109 -16.20 -9.78 -6.18
C LEU A 109 -16.18 -11.28 -5.87
N ASP A 110 -17.16 -12.05 -6.37
CA ASP A 110 -17.21 -13.50 -6.19
C ASP A 110 -15.95 -14.17 -6.76
N SER A 111 -15.54 -13.78 -7.98
CA SER A 111 -14.31 -14.26 -8.61
C SER A 111 -13.05 -13.92 -7.80
N LEU A 112 -12.99 -12.72 -7.22
CA LEU A 112 -11.89 -12.33 -6.35
C LEU A 112 -11.87 -13.12 -5.05
N ALA A 113 -13.04 -13.37 -4.45
CA ALA A 113 -13.16 -14.18 -3.24
C ALA A 113 -12.65 -15.62 -3.47
N GLU A 114 -12.98 -16.23 -4.61
CA GLU A 114 -12.44 -17.54 -5.01
C GLU A 114 -10.92 -17.50 -5.17
N THR A 115 -10.38 -16.45 -5.80
CA THR A 115 -8.93 -16.27 -5.97
C THR A 115 -8.23 -16.18 -4.62
N VAL A 116 -8.75 -15.35 -3.72
CA VAL A 116 -8.19 -15.19 -2.36
C VAL A 116 -8.26 -16.49 -1.56
N ALA A 117 -9.34 -17.27 -1.71
CA ALA A 117 -9.47 -18.56 -1.03
C ALA A 117 -8.39 -19.60 -1.44
N ARG A 118 -7.83 -19.46 -2.65
CA ARG A 118 -6.78 -20.37 -3.16
C ARG A 118 -5.36 -20.05 -2.64
N ILE A 119 -5.13 -18.83 -2.17
CA ILE A 119 -3.80 -18.37 -1.71
C ILE A 119 -3.68 -18.33 -0.18
N ARG A 120 -4.74 -18.69 0.53
CA ARG A 120 -4.77 -18.89 1.99
C ARG A 120 -4.52 -20.35 2.33
#